data_13bf1475fa136da17417912c18b80c4a
#
_entry.id   13bf1475fa136da17417912c18b80c4a
#
_cell.length_a   1.000
_cell.length_b   1.000
_cell.length_c   1.000
_cell.angle_alpha   90.00
_cell.angle_beta   90.00
_cell.angle_gamma   90.00
#
_symmetry.space_group_name_H-M   'P 1'
#
loop_
_entity.id
_entity.type
_entity.pdbx_description
1 polymer ?
#
loop_
_entity_poly.entity_id
_entity_poly.type
_entity_poly.pdbx_seq_one_letter_code
_entity_poly.pdbx_strand_id
1 'polypeptide(L)'
;MKKIISILIAVWAVSMSCSPIDIPVVNWPDKGNTSTGTDPELPSGPGSGDVAIIKTQVFKQATDGYNTFRIPVIVRSNNGTLLCFAEGRTNSSDDFGDIDIVLKRSTDNGKTWEKMQVVAEDGIHRCCNPTPVVLGNGKIILVYSWNHDSTPDDHIIYTIESDDDGVTWKNKTNIMSQIARSGESRHLPGPCHGIVKEKDPHKGRIIIPNRGKSSNGTPVHVICSDDNGKTWFHGGSVNYSKGNECTVAELSNGSLLIDMRNTDDNDYFRWQAISRDGGNTWNDAYKTTLIETQSGCQGALHRFKWDEKTGKAILLFSNPTHTSSRRHGAVKLSVDEGLTWSKMYMFTTKTGDDMYCSYSDLVTMSTEVIGVVYEAGKNNGQGILFKTFKYSSITEEYTY
;
A
#
# COMPACT_ATOMS: atom_id res chain seq x y z
N MET A 1 22.94 22.57 -69.26
CA MET A 1 21.52 22.38 -68.81
C MET A 1 21.49 21.49 -67.60
N LYS A 2 21.44 22.09 -66.42
CA LYS A 2 21.36 21.36 -65.16
C LYS A 2 19.89 21.29 -64.74
N LYS A 3 19.32 20.08 -64.62
CA LYS A 3 17.96 19.82 -64.03
C LYS A 3 18.05 19.82 -62.54
N ILE A 4 17.34 20.72 -61.92
CA ILE A 4 17.11 20.77 -60.47
C ILE A 4 15.90 19.88 -60.20
N ILE A 5 16.08 18.81 -59.39
CA ILE A 5 15.02 17.98 -58.91
C ILE A 5 14.66 18.49 -57.50
N SER A 6 13.48 19.09 -57.38
CA SER A 6 12.90 19.46 -56.07
C SER A 6 12.27 18.24 -55.45
N ILE A 7 12.78 17.82 -54.28
CA ILE A 7 12.17 16.78 -53.46
C ILE A 7 11.19 17.48 -52.49
N LEU A 8 9.89 17.25 -52.68
CA LEU A 8 8.88 17.60 -51.70
C LEU A 8 8.93 16.57 -50.55
N ILE A 9 9.29 17.02 -49.37
CA ILE A 9 9.15 16.24 -48.15
C ILE A 9 7.73 16.50 -47.62
N ALA A 10 6.84 15.53 -47.74
CA ALA A 10 5.54 15.55 -47.09
C ALA A 10 5.70 15.19 -45.59
N VAL A 11 5.54 16.18 -44.73
CA VAL A 11 5.48 15.96 -43.29
C VAL A 11 4.07 15.43 -42.96
N TRP A 12 3.97 14.13 -42.62
CA TRP A 12 2.75 13.57 -42.04
C TRP A 12 2.72 13.91 -40.56
N ALA A 13 1.86 14.84 -40.20
CA ALA A 13 1.49 15.06 -38.79
C ALA A 13 0.57 13.92 -38.39
N VAL A 14 1.09 12.94 -37.64
CA VAL A 14 0.28 11.95 -36.96
C VAL A 14 -0.33 12.63 -35.74
N SER A 15 -1.57 13.07 -35.84
CA SER A 15 -2.36 13.44 -34.71
C SER A 15 -2.68 12.15 -33.94
N MET A 16 -1.97 11.88 -32.86
CA MET A 16 -2.43 10.89 -31.88
C MET A 16 -3.70 11.43 -31.22
N SER A 17 -4.85 11.01 -31.69
CA SER A 17 -6.08 11.16 -30.94
C SER A 17 -6.01 10.21 -29.75
N CYS A 18 -5.79 10.73 -28.54
CA CYS A 18 -6.10 10.00 -27.34
C CYS A 18 -7.58 9.67 -27.33
N SER A 19 -7.93 8.44 -27.63
CA SER A 19 -9.28 7.95 -27.38
C SER A 19 -9.53 8.02 -25.86
N PRO A 20 -10.72 8.48 -25.42
CA PRO A 20 -11.07 8.44 -24.02
C PRO A 20 -10.92 7.01 -23.51
N ILE A 21 -10.30 6.85 -22.35
CA ILE A 21 -10.24 5.54 -21.67
C ILE A 21 -11.70 5.19 -21.36
N ASP A 22 -12.22 4.08 -21.93
CA ASP A 22 -13.51 3.53 -21.56
C ASP A 22 -13.43 3.03 -20.11
N ILE A 23 -13.73 3.92 -19.18
CA ILE A 23 -13.94 3.55 -17.78
C ILE A 23 -15.29 2.83 -17.76
N PRO A 24 -15.35 1.56 -17.35
CA PRO A 24 -16.63 0.86 -17.27
C PRO A 24 -17.56 1.67 -16.38
N VAL A 25 -18.75 2.02 -16.95
CA VAL A 25 -19.80 2.69 -16.18
C VAL A 25 -20.23 1.74 -15.08
N VAL A 26 -19.71 1.95 -13.89
CA VAL A 26 -20.12 1.22 -12.70
C VAL A 26 -21.47 1.81 -12.30
N ASN A 27 -22.57 1.24 -12.82
CA ASN A 27 -23.91 1.58 -12.35
C ASN A 27 -24.05 1.10 -10.91
N TRP A 28 -23.90 2.02 -9.98
CA TRP A 28 -24.18 1.79 -8.56
C TRP A 28 -25.70 1.69 -8.41
N PRO A 29 -26.25 0.56 -7.94
CA PRO A 29 -27.68 0.53 -7.62
C PRO A 29 -27.93 1.46 -6.43
N ASP A 30 -28.72 2.52 -6.67
CA ASP A 30 -29.30 3.35 -5.62
C ASP A 30 -30.19 2.47 -4.72
N LYS A 31 -29.61 1.92 -3.66
CA LYS A 31 -30.39 1.43 -2.53
C LYS A 31 -30.22 2.45 -1.41
N GLY A 32 -31.21 3.35 -1.35
CA GLY A 32 -31.37 4.24 -0.22
C GLY A 32 -31.40 3.46 1.08
N ASN A 33 -30.30 3.50 1.79
CA ASN A 33 -30.23 3.19 3.18
C ASN A 33 -29.32 4.25 3.81
N THR A 34 -29.91 5.32 4.29
CA THR A 34 -29.27 6.35 5.08
C THR A 34 -29.01 5.80 6.48
N SER A 35 -28.01 4.94 6.63
CA SER A 35 -27.39 4.76 7.93
C SER A 35 -26.38 5.90 8.09
N THR A 36 -26.67 6.84 8.95
CA THR A 36 -25.71 7.82 9.47
C THR A 36 -24.65 7.06 10.25
N GLY A 37 -23.67 6.50 9.53
CA GLY A 37 -22.46 5.95 10.14
C GLY A 37 -21.65 7.14 10.58
N THR A 38 -21.60 7.39 11.89
CA THR A 38 -20.55 8.21 12.48
C THR A 38 -19.23 7.51 12.23
N ASP A 39 -18.22 8.24 11.75
CA ASP A 39 -16.83 7.73 11.77
C ASP A 39 -16.56 7.14 13.15
N PRO A 40 -15.93 5.98 13.25
CA PRO A 40 -15.46 5.52 14.54
C PRO A 40 -14.60 6.64 15.12
N GLU A 41 -14.91 7.07 16.36
CA GLU A 41 -14.09 8.08 17.04
C GLU A 41 -12.63 7.65 16.93
N LEU A 42 -11.79 8.56 16.39
CA LEU A 42 -10.35 8.32 16.39
C LEU A 42 -9.91 8.10 17.84
N PRO A 43 -9.07 7.08 18.10
CA PRO A 43 -8.69 6.73 19.45
C PRO A 43 -8.20 7.97 20.23
N SER A 44 -8.76 8.19 21.40
CA SER A 44 -8.39 9.27 22.34
C SER A 44 -7.12 8.98 23.15
N GLY A 45 -6.23 8.10 22.66
CA GLY A 45 -5.00 7.69 23.33
C GLY A 45 -3.91 8.78 23.37
N PRO A 46 -2.74 8.47 23.95
CA PRO A 46 -1.56 9.33 23.93
C PRO A 46 -1.24 9.69 22.47
N GLY A 47 -1.34 10.97 22.10
CA GLY A 47 -1.21 11.44 20.72
C GLY A 47 -2.49 12.04 20.13
N SER A 48 -3.59 12.14 20.92
CA SER A 48 -4.84 12.80 20.52
C SER A 48 -4.76 14.35 20.52
N GLY A 49 -3.62 14.92 20.92
CA GLY A 49 -3.37 16.37 20.83
C GLY A 49 -3.26 16.87 19.39
N ASP A 50 -3.14 18.18 19.22
CA ASP A 50 -2.93 18.82 17.91
C ASP A 50 -1.81 18.15 17.13
N VAL A 51 -2.16 17.55 15.98
CA VAL A 51 -1.20 16.86 15.12
C VAL A 51 -0.40 17.89 14.34
N ALA A 52 0.88 18.05 14.70
CA ALA A 52 1.78 18.97 14.03
C ALA A 52 2.14 18.50 12.61
N ILE A 53 2.42 19.46 11.73
CA ILE A 53 2.99 19.18 10.41
C ILE A 53 4.49 19.04 10.57
N ILE A 54 5.00 17.82 10.38
CA ILE A 54 6.40 17.44 10.65
C ILE A 54 6.99 16.61 9.52
N LYS A 55 8.32 16.52 9.50
CA LYS A 55 9.11 15.54 8.75
C LYS A 55 10.18 15.02 9.69
N THR A 56 10.17 13.71 9.96
CA THR A 56 11.12 13.04 10.86
C THR A 56 11.73 11.80 10.22
N GLN A 57 12.90 11.42 10.66
CA GLN A 57 13.54 10.19 10.23
C GLN A 57 13.13 9.04 11.14
N VAL A 58 12.56 7.98 10.56
CA VAL A 58 12.20 6.76 11.29
C VAL A 58 13.38 5.81 11.33
N PHE A 59 13.90 5.43 10.15
CA PHE A 59 15.06 4.56 10.04
C PHE A 59 16.12 5.24 9.18
N LYS A 60 17.36 5.26 9.66
CA LYS A 60 18.52 5.79 8.95
C LYS A 60 19.36 4.63 8.41
N GLN A 61 19.79 4.71 7.15
CA GLN A 61 20.66 3.70 6.56
C GLN A 61 21.95 3.54 7.34
N ALA A 62 22.50 2.33 7.37
CA ALA A 62 23.74 1.96 8.05
C ALA A 62 23.75 2.27 9.56
N THR A 63 22.60 2.08 10.22
CA THR A 63 22.45 2.19 11.68
C THR A 63 21.77 0.96 12.27
N ASP A 64 21.76 0.88 13.59
CA ASP A 64 21.04 -0.14 14.36
C ASP A 64 21.39 -1.60 13.95
N GLY A 65 22.58 -1.85 13.35
CA GLY A 65 23.05 -3.17 12.93
C GLY A 65 22.71 -3.56 11.50
N TYR A 66 21.96 -2.74 10.76
CA TYR A 66 21.53 -3.03 9.38
C TYR A 66 22.19 -2.09 8.37
N ASN A 67 22.52 -2.63 7.20
CA ASN A 67 23.04 -1.87 6.07
C ASN A 67 21.93 -0.95 5.49
N THR A 68 20.73 -1.50 5.31
CA THR A 68 19.66 -0.81 4.59
C THR A 68 18.30 -1.10 5.24
N PHE A 69 17.43 -0.08 5.30
CA PHE A 69 16.04 -0.24 5.68
C PHE A 69 15.15 0.00 4.47
N ARG A 70 14.22 -0.92 4.20
CA ARG A 70 13.30 -0.86 3.07
C ARG A 70 11.88 -1.27 3.48
N ILE A 71 10.93 -1.14 2.54
CA ILE A 71 9.55 -1.66 2.63
C ILE A 71 8.83 -1.11 3.87
N PRO A 72 8.69 0.23 3.98
CA PRO A 72 8.02 0.84 5.13
C PRO A 72 6.51 0.60 5.09
N VAL A 73 5.95 0.24 6.23
CA VAL A 73 4.50 0.15 6.45
C VAL A 73 4.16 0.78 7.79
N ILE A 74 3.06 1.52 7.86
CA ILE A 74 2.65 2.23 9.08
C ILE A 74 1.19 1.96 9.42
N VAL A 75 0.94 1.70 10.70
CA VAL A 75 -0.41 1.67 11.28
C VAL A 75 -0.47 2.53 12.53
N ARG A 76 -1.68 2.93 12.91
CA ARG A 76 -1.95 3.60 14.18
C ARG A 76 -2.81 2.69 15.03
N SER A 77 -2.35 2.40 16.25
CA SER A 77 -3.09 1.57 17.19
C SER A 77 -4.33 2.30 17.74
N ASN A 78 -5.21 1.55 18.39
CA ASN A 78 -6.39 2.12 19.05
C ASN A 78 -6.02 3.09 20.21
N ASN A 79 -4.81 2.97 20.75
CA ASN A 79 -4.29 3.90 21.76
C ASN A 79 -3.60 5.12 21.14
N GLY A 80 -3.55 5.23 19.81
CA GLY A 80 -2.96 6.36 19.09
C GLY A 80 -1.46 6.23 18.83
N THR A 81 -0.81 5.14 19.24
CA THR A 81 0.61 4.87 18.94
C THR A 81 0.80 4.61 17.46
N LEU A 82 1.79 5.24 16.84
CA LEU A 82 2.22 4.89 15.50
C LEU A 82 3.20 3.73 15.56
N LEU A 83 2.99 2.74 14.72
CA LEU A 83 3.87 1.60 14.54
C LEU A 83 4.37 1.60 13.10
N CYS A 84 5.65 1.92 12.91
CA CYS A 84 6.31 1.89 11.62
C CYS A 84 7.18 0.65 11.50
N PHE A 85 6.77 -0.28 10.64
CA PHE A 85 7.50 -1.49 10.30
C PHE A 85 8.38 -1.25 9.08
N ALA A 86 9.48 -2.01 8.99
CA ALA A 86 10.35 -2.04 7.84
C ALA A 86 11.07 -3.39 7.74
N GLU A 87 11.69 -3.65 6.59
CA GLU A 87 12.73 -4.64 6.44
C GLU A 87 14.07 -4.04 6.84
N GLY A 88 14.72 -4.62 7.85
CA GLY A 88 16.14 -4.39 8.17
C GLY A 88 16.97 -5.38 7.38
N ARG A 89 17.78 -4.91 6.43
CA ARG A 89 18.62 -5.73 5.55
C ARG A 89 20.05 -5.65 5.99
N THR A 90 20.62 -6.76 6.43
CA THR A 90 21.94 -6.80 7.08
C THR A 90 23.07 -6.56 6.08
N ASN A 91 23.03 -7.17 4.90
CA ASN A 91 24.16 -7.22 3.99
C ASN A 91 24.17 -6.10 2.93
N SER A 92 23.03 -5.83 2.31
CA SER A 92 22.91 -4.87 1.20
C SER A 92 21.47 -4.36 1.07
N SER A 93 21.20 -3.62 0.00
CA SER A 93 19.84 -3.22 -0.37
C SER A 93 19.06 -4.30 -1.15
N ASP A 94 19.66 -5.45 -1.44
CA ASP A 94 19.07 -6.52 -2.24
C ASP A 94 17.88 -7.18 -1.54
N ASP A 95 16.98 -7.75 -2.34
CA ASP A 95 15.79 -8.47 -1.86
C ASP A 95 16.13 -9.89 -1.35
N PHE A 96 17.43 -10.21 -1.19
CA PHE A 96 17.96 -11.52 -0.79
C PHE A 96 18.97 -11.36 0.33
N GLY A 97 19.18 -12.43 1.12
CA GLY A 97 20.08 -12.47 2.26
C GLY A 97 19.35 -12.34 3.60
N ASP A 98 20.08 -11.99 4.61
CA ASP A 98 19.61 -11.80 5.97
C ASP A 98 18.73 -10.53 6.06
N ILE A 99 17.42 -10.75 6.23
CA ILE A 99 16.39 -9.70 6.29
C ILE A 99 15.45 -9.97 7.46
N ASP A 100 15.34 -8.99 8.34
CA ASP A 100 14.46 -9.01 9.49
C ASP A 100 13.32 -8.02 9.35
N ILE A 101 12.20 -8.27 10.03
CA ILE A 101 11.16 -7.27 10.22
C ILE A 101 11.45 -6.50 11.51
N VAL A 102 11.65 -5.21 11.35
CA VAL A 102 11.94 -4.28 12.43
C VAL A 102 10.78 -3.30 12.63
N LEU A 103 10.68 -2.76 13.83
CA LEU A 103 9.63 -1.83 14.25
C LEU A 103 10.23 -0.66 15.03
N LYS A 104 9.78 0.55 14.74
CA LYS A 104 9.88 1.71 15.63
C LYS A 104 8.49 2.24 15.95
N ARG A 105 8.27 2.56 17.23
CA ARG A 105 7.01 3.08 17.74
C ARG A 105 7.14 4.56 18.03
N SER A 106 6.03 5.29 17.94
CA SER A 106 5.93 6.69 18.36
C SER A 106 4.63 6.93 19.12
N THR A 107 4.73 7.47 20.32
CA THR A 107 3.58 7.83 21.17
C THR A 107 3.28 9.33 21.15
N ASP A 108 3.99 10.10 20.33
CA ASP A 108 3.91 11.57 20.26
C ASP A 108 3.55 12.10 18.85
N ASN A 109 2.77 11.29 18.10
CA ASN A 109 2.34 11.59 16.72
C ASN A 109 3.51 11.70 15.72
N GLY A 110 4.57 10.91 15.89
CA GLY A 110 5.70 10.83 14.96
C GLY A 110 6.76 11.91 15.16
N LYS A 111 6.70 12.71 16.24
CA LYS A 111 7.73 13.71 16.55
C LYS A 111 9.04 13.04 16.93
N THR A 112 8.95 11.96 17.72
CA THR A 112 10.08 11.10 18.08
C THR A 112 9.72 9.63 17.88
N TRP A 113 10.75 8.80 17.68
CA TRP A 113 10.64 7.36 17.48
C TRP A 113 11.45 6.63 18.54
N GLU A 114 10.84 5.63 19.14
CA GLU A 114 11.47 4.79 20.15
C GLU A 114 12.63 3.97 19.57
N LYS A 115 13.41 3.34 20.44
CA LYS A 115 14.45 2.39 20.03
C LYS A 115 13.84 1.30 19.16
N MET A 116 14.54 0.96 18.07
CA MET A 116 14.16 -0.12 17.18
C MET A 116 14.09 -1.44 17.93
N GLN A 117 13.07 -2.25 17.61
CA GLN A 117 12.94 -3.65 18.01
C GLN A 117 12.89 -4.55 16.78
N VAL A 118 13.42 -5.74 16.87
CA VAL A 118 13.26 -6.81 15.89
C VAL A 118 11.98 -7.57 16.24
N VAL A 119 11.03 -7.65 15.28
CA VAL A 119 9.73 -8.31 15.47
C VAL A 119 9.75 -9.74 14.95
N ALA A 120 10.41 -9.95 13.82
CA ALA A 120 10.58 -11.28 13.24
C ALA A 120 11.98 -11.39 12.62
N GLU A 121 12.67 -12.46 12.98
CA GLU A 121 14.01 -12.78 12.49
C GLU A 121 14.15 -14.31 12.37
N ASP A 122 15.08 -14.77 11.55
CA ASP A 122 15.46 -16.19 11.44
C ASP A 122 16.89 -16.36 10.89
N GLY A 123 17.87 -15.76 11.56
CA GLY A 123 19.28 -15.84 11.21
C GLY A 123 19.56 -15.29 9.82
N ILE A 124 20.05 -16.12 8.89
CA ILE A 124 20.40 -15.69 7.53
C ILE A 124 19.19 -15.69 6.56
N HIS A 125 18.02 -16.10 7.02
CA HIS A 125 16.82 -16.21 6.21
C HIS A 125 16.04 -14.89 6.18
N ARG A 126 15.06 -14.83 5.28
CA ARG A 126 14.32 -13.59 5.05
C ARG A 126 12.97 -13.60 5.77
N CYS A 127 12.75 -12.61 6.63
CA CYS A 127 11.44 -12.17 7.07
C CYS A 127 11.11 -10.88 6.31
N CYS A 128 10.13 -10.90 5.42
CA CYS A 128 9.89 -9.79 4.50
C CYS A 128 8.40 -9.46 4.30
N ASN A 129 8.13 -8.34 3.64
CA ASN A 129 6.78 -7.87 3.30
C ASN A 129 5.88 -7.72 4.54
N PRO A 130 6.20 -6.87 5.50
CA PRO A 130 5.34 -6.64 6.66
C PRO A 130 3.96 -6.11 6.22
N THR A 131 2.89 -6.73 6.74
CA THR A 131 1.50 -6.31 6.48
C THR A 131 0.72 -6.35 7.80
N PRO A 132 0.84 -5.31 8.63
CA PRO A 132 0.14 -5.20 9.90
C PRO A 132 -1.33 -4.86 9.69
N VAL A 133 -2.20 -5.32 10.60
CA VAL A 133 -3.59 -4.91 10.73
C VAL A 133 -3.94 -4.69 12.20
N VAL A 134 -4.67 -3.61 12.49
CA VAL A 134 -5.14 -3.28 13.83
C VAL A 134 -6.61 -3.67 13.95
N LEU A 135 -6.94 -4.47 14.94
CA LEU A 135 -8.30 -4.94 15.20
C LEU A 135 -9.05 -3.98 16.14
N GLY A 136 -10.38 -4.00 16.08
CA GLY A 136 -11.22 -3.16 16.93
C GLY A 136 -11.05 -3.41 18.44
N ASN A 137 -10.58 -4.59 18.85
CA ASN A 137 -10.25 -4.92 20.24
C ASN A 137 -8.84 -4.47 20.69
N GLY A 138 -8.08 -3.77 19.82
CA GLY A 138 -6.73 -3.30 20.11
C GLY A 138 -5.61 -4.28 19.76
N LYS A 139 -5.92 -5.53 19.44
CA LYS A 139 -4.91 -6.49 18.96
C LYS A 139 -4.32 -6.01 17.63
N ILE A 140 -3.02 -6.17 17.48
CA ILE A 140 -2.31 -5.95 16.21
C ILE A 140 -1.83 -7.31 15.72
N ILE A 141 -2.15 -7.64 14.48
CA ILE A 141 -1.63 -8.84 13.80
C ILE A 141 -0.69 -8.36 12.71
N LEU A 142 0.54 -8.86 12.72
CA LEU A 142 1.48 -8.71 11.62
C LEU A 142 1.48 -10.00 10.79
N VAL A 143 1.12 -9.88 9.53
CA VAL A 143 1.27 -10.92 8.52
C VAL A 143 2.54 -10.65 7.74
N TYR A 144 3.38 -11.65 7.52
CA TYR A 144 4.63 -11.49 6.79
C TYR A 144 5.04 -12.76 6.08
N SER A 145 5.92 -12.63 5.10
CA SER A 145 6.50 -13.76 4.39
C SER A 145 7.85 -14.13 4.99
N TRP A 146 8.08 -15.41 5.19
CA TRP A 146 9.38 -16.00 5.44
C TRP A 146 9.84 -16.79 4.22
N ASN A 147 11.14 -16.78 3.95
CA ASN A 147 11.71 -17.53 2.84
C ASN A 147 13.13 -17.97 3.14
N HIS A 148 13.42 -19.24 2.85
CA HIS A 148 14.79 -19.75 2.90
C HIS A 148 15.62 -19.09 1.81
N ASP A 149 16.79 -18.60 2.10
CA ASP A 149 17.61 -17.83 1.16
C ASP A 149 17.96 -18.59 -0.13
N SER A 150 18.18 -19.88 -0.04
CA SER A 150 18.53 -20.73 -1.18
C SER A 150 17.34 -21.22 -2.03
N THR A 151 16.10 -20.94 -1.61
CA THR A 151 14.87 -21.39 -2.31
C THR A 151 13.93 -20.22 -2.58
N PRO A 152 14.18 -19.43 -3.65
CA PRO A 152 13.50 -18.14 -3.87
C PRO A 152 11.97 -18.21 -3.99
N ASP A 153 11.41 -19.35 -4.31
CA ASP A 153 9.96 -19.54 -4.50
C ASP A 153 9.28 -20.27 -3.33
N ASP A 154 10.03 -20.67 -2.30
CA ASP A 154 9.51 -21.37 -1.12
C ASP A 154 9.19 -20.36 -0.01
N HIS A 155 8.05 -19.68 -0.15
CA HIS A 155 7.59 -18.68 0.79
C HIS A 155 6.56 -19.26 1.75
N ILE A 156 6.76 -19.01 3.04
CA ILE A 156 5.84 -19.34 4.12
C ILE A 156 5.24 -18.05 4.66
N ILE A 157 3.92 -18.01 4.80
CA ILE A 157 3.25 -16.90 5.45
C ILE A 157 3.10 -17.21 6.94
N TYR A 158 3.64 -16.30 7.75
CA TYR A 158 3.48 -16.30 9.19
C TYR A 158 2.59 -15.15 9.63
N THR A 159 1.91 -15.37 10.74
CA THR A 159 1.29 -14.33 11.55
C THR A 159 1.99 -14.25 12.90
N ILE A 160 2.10 -13.07 13.46
CA ILE A 160 2.52 -12.82 14.84
C ILE A 160 1.66 -11.69 15.40
N GLU A 161 1.34 -11.71 16.68
CA GLU A 161 0.39 -10.78 17.25
C GLU A 161 0.91 -10.05 18.51
N SER A 162 0.38 -8.85 18.72
CA SER A 162 0.61 -8.03 19.91
C SER A 162 -0.73 -7.60 20.50
N ASP A 163 -0.85 -7.68 21.83
CA ASP A 163 -2.00 -7.19 22.60
C ASP A 163 -1.63 -5.96 23.45
N ASP A 164 -0.42 -5.45 23.33
CA ASP A 164 0.15 -4.38 24.16
C ASP A 164 0.73 -3.22 23.32
N ASP A 165 0.04 -2.88 22.24
CA ASP A 165 0.42 -1.73 21.38
C ASP A 165 1.77 -1.91 20.65
N GLY A 166 2.14 -3.16 20.35
CA GLY A 166 3.38 -3.50 19.66
C GLY A 166 4.62 -3.48 20.58
N VAL A 167 4.45 -3.50 21.90
CA VAL A 167 5.58 -3.58 22.85
C VAL A 167 6.16 -4.99 22.84
N THR A 168 5.29 -6.01 22.87
CA THR A 168 5.71 -7.42 22.77
C THR A 168 4.93 -8.15 21.67
N TRP A 169 5.55 -9.18 21.12
CA TRP A 169 5.02 -9.99 20.03
C TRP A 169 5.02 -11.47 20.42
N LYS A 170 3.93 -12.17 20.09
CA LYS A 170 3.71 -13.57 20.48
C LYS A 170 2.91 -14.34 19.45
N ASN A 171 2.75 -15.65 19.67
CA ASN A 171 1.88 -16.53 18.87
C ASN A 171 2.25 -16.58 17.38
N LYS A 172 3.59 -16.63 17.07
CA LYS A 172 4.04 -16.86 15.68
C LYS A 172 3.42 -18.15 15.12
N THR A 173 2.65 -18.02 14.06
CA THR A 173 1.87 -19.13 13.47
C THR A 173 2.09 -19.20 11.97
N ASN A 174 2.45 -20.39 11.45
CA ASN A 174 2.47 -20.69 10.03
C ASN A 174 1.04 -20.96 9.54
N ILE A 175 0.55 -20.16 8.60
CA ILE A 175 -0.81 -20.26 8.07
C ILE A 175 -0.90 -20.90 6.68
N MET A 176 0.22 -21.37 6.11
CA MET A 176 0.26 -21.92 4.73
C MET A 176 -0.74 -23.04 4.49
N SER A 177 -0.93 -23.96 5.46
CA SER A 177 -1.90 -25.07 5.30
C SER A 177 -3.35 -24.59 5.13
N GLN A 178 -3.64 -23.36 5.51
CA GLN A 178 -4.98 -22.76 5.43
C GLN A 178 -5.19 -21.93 4.16
N ILE A 179 -4.11 -21.39 3.59
CA ILE A 179 -4.19 -20.43 2.47
C ILE A 179 -3.60 -20.94 1.15
N ALA A 180 -2.80 -22.02 1.18
CA ALA A 180 -2.17 -22.53 -0.03
C ALA A 180 -3.20 -23.08 -1.03
N ARG A 181 -3.01 -22.79 -2.31
CA ARG A 181 -3.78 -23.35 -3.42
C ARG A 181 -2.89 -24.18 -4.34
N SER A 182 -3.44 -25.24 -4.89
CA SER A 182 -2.74 -26.07 -5.88
C SER A 182 -2.35 -25.22 -7.10
N GLY A 183 -1.09 -25.33 -7.52
CA GLY A 183 -0.56 -24.56 -8.65
C GLY A 183 -0.11 -23.13 -8.33
N GLU A 184 -0.23 -22.69 -7.08
CA GLU A 184 0.32 -21.42 -6.59
C GLU A 184 1.52 -21.67 -5.67
N SER A 185 2.51 -20.82 -5.80
CA SER A 185 3.70 -20.75 -4.94
C SER A 185 4.03 -19.29 -4.66
N ARG A 186 5.05 -19.03 -3.85
CA ARG A 186 5.59 -17.70 -3.59
C ARG A 186 4.53 -16.71 -3.10
N HIS A 187 3.92 -17.00 -1.96
CA HIS A 187 2.98 -16.09 -1.35
C HIS A 187 3.71 -14.91 -0.70
N LEU A 188 3.31 -13.66 -1.06
CA LEU A 188 3.88 -12.43 -0.54
C LEU A 188 2.75 -11.46 -0.20
N PRO A 189 2.55 -11.13 1.09
CA PRO A 189 1.54 -10.14 1.48
C PRO A 189 1.97 -8.75 1.05
N GLY A 190 1.05 -7.85 0.80
CA GLY A 190 1.18 -6.43 0.47
C GLY A 190 2.32 -6.06 -0.48
N PRO A 191 3.40 -5.41 0.03
CA PRO A 191 3.56 -4.82 1.37
C PRO A 191 2.77 -3.53 1.52
N CYS A 192 1.93 -3.47 2.54
CA CYS A 192 1.12 -2.33 2.96
C CYS A 192 0.35 -2.76 4.22
N HIS A 193 -0.47 -1.88 4.80
CA HIS A 193 -1.35 -2.29 5.89
C HIS A 193 -2.53 -3.14 5.40
N GLY A 194 -2.97 -4.08 6.24
CA GLY A 194 -4.25 -4.78 6.10
C GLY A 194 -5.41 -3.96 6.65
N ILE A 195 -6.63 -4.35 6.34
CA ILE A 195 -7.84 -3.68 6.84
C ILE A 195 -8.78 -4.65 7.55
N VAL A 196 -9.64 -4.11 8.42
CA VAL A 196 -10.82 -4.80 8.96
C VAL A 196 -12.05 -4.16 8.33
N LYS A 197 -12.92 -4.96 7.75
CA LYS A 197 -14.16 -4.46 7.13
C LYS A 197 -15.11 -3.85 8.18
N GLU A 198 -15.58 -2.66 7.89
CA GLU A 198 -16.54 -1.94 8.74
C GLU A 198 -18.00 -2.16 8.31
N LYS A 199 -18.23 -2.58 7.07
CA LYS A 199 -19.54 -2.70 6.44
C LYS A 199 -19.82 -4.12 5.95
N ASP A 200 -21.09 -4.47 5.83
CA ASP A 200 -21.52 -5.69 5.17
C ASP A 200 -21.29 -5.65 3.62
N PRO A 201 -21.15 -6.80 2.96
CA PRO A 201 -21.11 -8.13 3.55
C PRO A 201 -19.80 -8.39 4.31
N HIS A 202 -19.83 -9.30 5.27
CA HIS A 202 -18.68 -9.74 6.08
C HIS A 202 -18.04 -8.63 6.92
N LYS A 203 -18.84 -7.78 7.58
CA LYS A 203 -18.33 -6.83 8.57
C LYS A 203 -17.50 -7.56 9.64
N GLY A 204 -16.33 -7.01 9.97
CA GLY A 204 -15.35 -7.61 10.91
C GLY A 204 -14.31 -8.51 10.23
N ARG A 205 -14.48 -8.84 8.95
CA ARG A 205 -13.48 -9.63 8.21
C ARG A 205 -12.16 -8.86 8.11
N ILE A 206 -11.07 -9.54 8.45
CA ILE A 206 -9.71 -9.08 8.18
C ILE A 206 -9.40 -9.36 6.71
N ILE A 207 -8.86 -8.37 6.01
CA ILE A 207 -8.41 -8.47 4.62
C ILE A 207 -6.93 -8.12 4.54
N ILE A 208 -6.13 -9.07 4.09
CA ILE A 208 -4.69 -8.90 3.84
C ILE A 208 -4.45 -9.02 2.33
N PRO A 209 -4.03 -7.95 1.65
CA PRO A 209 -3.62 -8.05 0.25
C PRO A 209 -2.45 -9.02 0.11
N ASN A 210 -2.47 -9.84 -0.93
CA ASN A 210 -1.44 -10.84 -1.16
C ASN A 210 -1.26 -11.12 -2.65
N ARG A 211 -0.12 -11.67 -3.00
CA ARG A 211 0.16 -12.18 -4.35
C ARG A 211 0.87 -13.53 -4.29
N GLY A 212 0.65 -14.32 -5.29
CA GLY A 212 1.34 -15.60 -5.50
C GLY A 212 2.17 -15.60 -6.77
N LYS A 213 2.64 -16.80 -7.15
CA LYS A 213 3.22 -17.13 -8.45
C LYS A 213 2.55 -18.38 -8.96
N SER A 214 2.17 -18.39 -10.23
CA SER A 214 1.61 -19.57 -10.91
C SER A 214 2.18 -19.69 -12.32
N SER A 215 1.88 -20.78 -13.01
CA SER A 215 2.22 -20.96 -14.44
C SER A 215 1.63 -19.87 -15.34
N ASN A 216 0.54 -19.24 -14.91
CA ASN A 216 -0.20 -18.23 -15.69
C ASN A 216 0.12 -16.79 -15.28
N GLY A 217 1.17 -16.56 -14.48
CA GLY A 217 1.59 -15.23 -14.02
C GLY A 217 1.55 -15.10 -12.50
N THR A 218 1.34 -13.86 -12.04
CA THR A 218 1.29 -13.51 -10.62
C THR A 218 -0.16 -13.29 -10.19
N PRO A 219 -0.86 -14.30 -9.62
CA PRO A 219 -2.22 -14.10 -9.12
C PRO A 219 -2.21 -13.14 -7.94
N VAL A 220 -2.90 -12.03 -8.08
CA VAL A 220 -3.18 -11.08 -6.99
C VAL A 220 -4.49 -11.51 -6.33
N HIS A 221 -4.49 -11.62 -5.00
CA HIS A 221 -5.63 -12.06 -4.20
C HIS A 221 -5.58 -11.43 -2.81
N VAL A 222 -6.48 -11.83 -1.95
CA VAL A 222 -6.47 -11.47 -0.54
C VAL A 222 -6.43 -12.74 0.32
N ILE A 223 -5.84 -12.60 1.51
CA ILE A 223 -5.95 -13.58 2.60
C ILE A 223 -6.94 -13.01 3.60
N CYS A 224 -7.89 -13.81 4.06
CA CYS A 224 -8.98 -13.36 4.91
C CYS A 224 -9.06 -14.15 6.22
N SER A 225 -9.61 -13.49 7.26
CA SER A 225 -10.02 -14.12 8.51
C SER A 225 -11.34 -13.54 9.00
N ASP A 226 -12.28 -14.40 9.40
CA ASP A 226 -13.58 -14.01 9.93
C ASP A 226 -13.68 -14.16 11.46
N ASP A 227 -12.59 -14.55 12.14
CA ASP A 227 -12.55 -14.89 13.56
C ASP A 227 -11.41 -14.19 14.33
N ASN A 228 -11.09 -12.96 13.92
CA ASN A 228 -10.03 -12.13 14.51
C ASN A 228 -8.63 -12.77 14.41
N GLY A 229 -8.32 -13.41 13.29
CA GLY A 229 -7.01 -13.95 12.98
C GLY A 229 -6.72 -15.33 13.57
N LYS A 230 -7.72 -16.05 14.10
CA LYS A 230 -7.53 -17.42 14.59
C LYS A 230 -7.40 -18.42 13.45
N THR A 231 -8.24 -18.27 12.42
CA THR A 231 -8.16 -19.06 11.19
C THR A 231 -8.13 -18.14 9.97
N TRP A 232 -7.51 -18.64 8.89
CA TRP A 232 -7.31 -17.88 7.68
C TRP A 232 -7.76 -18.68 6.47
N PHE A 233 -8.14 -18.01 5.41
CA PHE A 233 -8.46 -18.62 4.14
C PHE A 233 -8.02 -17.74 2.97
N HIS A 234 -7.80 -18.38 1.84
CA HIS A 234 -7.49 -17.71 0.59
C HIS A 234 -8.78 -17.15 -0.03
N GLY A 235 -8.86 -15.84 -0.24
CA GLY A 235 -9.93 -15.19 -0.97
C GLY A 235 -9.87 -15.44 -2.48
N GLY A 236 -10.67 -14.71 -3.25
CA GLY A 236 -10.65 -14.76 -4.70
C GLY A 236 -9.40 -14.15 -5.30
N SER A 237 -8.97 -14.64 -6.46
CA SER A 237 -7.89 -14.06 -7.25
C SER A 237 -8.42 -13.10 -8.31
N VAL A 238 -7.72 -12.01 -8.54
CA VAL A 238 -8.02 -11.06 -9.61
C VAL A 238 -7.54 -11.61 -10.95
N ASN A 239 -8.35 -11.51 -11.98
CA ASN A 239 -7.98 -11.89 -13.34
C ASN A 239 -7.09 -10.83 -13.99
N TYR A 240 -5.81 -10.81 -13.64
CA TYR A 240 -4.80 -9.94 -14.23
C TYR A 240 -3.39 -10.52 -14.09
N SER A 241 -2.80 -10.98 -15.19
CA SER A 241 -1.54 -11.72 -15.19
C SER A 241 -0.28 -10.86 -14.94
N LYS A 242 -0.39 -9.54 -15.08
CA LYS A 242 0.72 -8.58 -14.86
C LYS A 242 0.66 -7.89 -13.49
N GLY A 243 -0.28 -8.29 -12.64
CA GLY A 243 -0.37 -7.81 -11.27
C GLY A 243 0.83 -8.21 -10.43
N ASN A 244 1.10 -7.42 -9.38
CA ASN A 244 2.19 -7.66 -8.45
C ASN A 244 1.76 -7.21 -7.03
N GLU A 245 2.59 -6.45 -6.33
CA GLU A 245 2.25 -5.88 -5.02
C GLU A 245 0.91 -5.15 -5.07
N CYS A 246 0.10 -5.37 -4.06
CA CYS A 246 -1.27 -4.87 -4.05
C CYS A 246 -1.66 -4.30 -2.69
N THR A 247 -2.68 -3.48 -2.70
CA THR A 247 -3.22 -2.78 -1.53
C THR A 247 -4.74 -2.70 -1.66
N VAL A 248 -5.47 -2.61 -0.55
CA VAL A 248 -6.92 -2.71 -0.54
C VAL A 248 -7.56 -1.62 0.33
N ALA A 249 -8.72 -1.12 -0.09
CA ALA A 249 -9.57 -0.26 0.71
C ALA A 249 -11.04 -0.70 0.64
N GLU A 250 -11.80 -0.41 1.70
CA GLU A 250 -13.25 -0.62 1.74
C GLU A 250 -13.98 0.62 1.24
N LEU A 251 -15.02 0.41 0.42
CA LEU A 251 -15.89 1.43 -0.13
C LEU A 251 -17.19 1.56 0.68
N SER A 252 -17.94 2.63 0.44
CA SER A 252 -19.15 2.98 1.23
C SER A 252 -20.26 1.92 1.21
N ASN A 253 -20.33 1.14 0.15
CA ASN A 253 -21.29 0.05 0.00
C ASN A 253 -20.76 -1.31 0.53
N GLY A 254 -19.62 -1.33 1.23
CA GLY A 254 -18.98 -2.55 1.74
C GLY A 254 -18.19 -3.33 0.70
N SER A 255 -18.12 -2.88 -0.55
CA SER A 255 -17.21 -3.46 -1.55
C SER A 255 -15.76 -3.19 -1.19
N LEU A 256 -14.86 -4.00 -1.73
CA LEU A 256 -13.43 -3.80 -1.63
C LEU A 256 -12.89 -3.32 -2.99
N LEU A 257 -12.02 -2.33 -2.96
CA LEU A 257 -11.20 -1.90 -4.09
C LEU A 257 -9.78 -2.38 -3.86
N ILE A 258 -9.24 -3.22 -4.75
CA ILE A 258 -7.83 -3.61 -4.76
C ILE A 258 -7.09 -2.86 -5.84
N ASP A 259 -5.94 -2.29 -5.52
CA ASP A 259 -5.03 -1.66 -6.45
C ASP A 259 -3.77 -2.52 -6.60
N MET A 260 -3.26 -2.64 -7.81
CA MET A 260 -2.17 -3.54 -8.17
C MET A 260 -1.05 -2.79 -8.87
N ARG A 261 0.18 -3.02 -8.40
CA ARG A 261 1.39 -2.69 -9.16
C ARG A 261 1.35 -3.43 -10.49
N ASN A 262 1.54 -2.69 -11.57
CA ASN A 262 1.63 -3.23 -12.92
C ASN A 262 3.08 -3.53 -13.28
N THR A 263 3.33 -4.71 -13.84
CA THR A 263 4.65 -5.14 -14.31
C THR A 263 4.75 -5.20 -15.84
N ASP A 264 3.79 -4.63 -16.56
CA ASP A 264 3.87 -4.46 -18.00
C ASP A 264 4.68 -3.19 -18.33
N ASP A 265 5.88 -3.36 -18.89
CA ASP A 265 6.77 -2.26 -19.22
C ASP A 265 6.23 -1.31 -20.32
N ASN A 266 5.17 -1.71 -21.01
CA ASN A 266 4.48 -0.90 -22.03
C ASN A 266 3.25 -0.18 -21.50
N ASP A 267 2.89 -0.37 -20.24
CA ASP A 267 1.72 0.22 -19.62
C ASP A 267 2.09 0.94 -18.32
N TYR A 268 2.13 2.26 -18.35
CA TYR A 268 2.53 3.13 -17.24
C TYR A 268 1.35 3.50 -16.33
N PHE A 269 0.35 2.63 -16.19
CA PHE A 269 -0.80 2.85 -15.33
C PHE A 269 -0.99 1.69 -14.36
N ARG A 270 -1.58 2.01 -13.22
CA ARG A 270 -1.97 1.00 -12.26
C ARG A 270 -3.29 0.35 -12.68
N TRP A 271 -3.50 -0.84 -12.17
CA TRP A 271 -4.72 -1.62 -12.44
C TRP A 271 -5.46 -1.88 -11.14
N GLN A 272 -6.78 -1.92 -11.22
CA GLN A 272 -7.67 -2.11 -10.07
C GLN A 272 -8.73 -3.16 -10.37
N ALA A 273 -9.32 -3.71 -9.29
CA ALA A 273 -10.50 -4.58 -9.37
C ALA A 273 -11.39 -4.35 -8.13
N ILE A 274 -12.67 -4.72 -8.25
CA ILE A 274 -13.66 -4.55 -7.19
C ILE A 274 -14.22 -5.93 -6.80
N SER A 275 -14.31 -6.16 -5.49
CA SER A 275 -15.05 -7.28 -4.91
C SER A 275 -16.29 -6.78 -4.19
N ARG A 276 -17.44 -7.41 -4.45
CA ARG A 276 -18.73 -7.08 -3.81
C ARG A 276 -19.13 -8.08 -2.72
N ASP A 277 -18.32 -9.08 -2.48
CA ASP A 277 -18.57 -10.19 -1.59
C ASP A 277 -17.46 -10.40 -0.55
N GLY A 278 -16.78 -9.29 -0.16
CA GLY A 278 -15.76 -9.28 0.86
C GLY A 278 -14.47 -10.01 0.48
N GLY A 279 -14.09 -9.99 -0.79
CA GLY A 279 -12.85 -10.57 -1.29
C GLY A 279 -12.97 -12.03 -1.75
N ASN A 280 -14.17 -12.61 -1.78
CA ASN A 280 -14.36 -13.98 -2.26
C ASN A 280 -14.27 -14.08 -3.79
N THR A 281 -14.76 -13.04 -4.51
CA THR A 281 -14.61 -12.92 -5.97
C THR A 281 -14.28 -11.48 -6.36
N TRP A 282 -13.75 -11.30 -7.55
CA TRP A 282 -13.39 -9.99 -8.11
C TRP A 282 -13.96 -9.86 -9.52
N ASN A 283 -14.35 -8.64 -9.91
CA ASN A 283 -14.64 -8.34 -11.31
C ASN A 283 -13.33 -8.37 -12.13
N ASP A 284 -13.44 -8.26 -13.45
CA ASP A 284 -12.26 -8.10 -14.30
C ASP A 284 -11.48 -6.84 -13.91
N ALA A 285 -10.16 -6.97 -13.95
CA ALA A 285 -9.29 -5.84 -13.66
C ALA A 285 -9.42 -4.77 -14.74
N TYR A 286 -9.31 -3.52 -14.34
CA TYR A 286 -9.38 -2.36 -15.22
C TYR A 286 -8.22 -1.39 -14.98
N LYS A 287 -7.81 -0.72 -16.03
CA LYS A 287 -6.79 0.32 -16.00
C LYS A 287 -7.33 1.59 -15.35
N THR A 288 -6.50 2.22 -14.53
CA THR A 288 -6.81 3.50 -13.88
C THR A 288 -6.06 4.66 -14.53
N THR A 289 -6.27 5.87 -14.03
CA THR A 289 -5.48 7.07 -14.37
C THR A 289 -4.27 7.28 -13.44
N LEU A 290 -4.08 6.40 -12.46
CA LEU A 290 -2.91 6.45 -11.58
C LEU A 290 -1.66 6.03 -12.35
N ILE A 291 -0.66 6.91 -12.39
CA ILE A 291 0.61 6.64 -13.06
C ILE A 291 1.39 5.56 -12.28
N GLU A 292 1.97 4.64 -13.04
CA GLU A 292 2.97 3.68 -12.60
C GLU A 292 4.34 4.06 -13.15
N THR A 293 5.40 3.82 -12.41
CA THR A 293 6.76 4.01 -12.94
C THR A 293 7.17 2.82 -13.79
N GLN A 294 8.10 3.03 -14.70
CA GLN A 294 8.73 1.94 -15.45
C GLN A 294 9.26 0.86 -14.48
N SER A 295 9.04 -0.41 -14.79
CA SER A 295 9.33 -1.58 -13.94
C SER A 295 8.49 -1.63 -12.65
N GLY A 296 7.51 -0.76 -12.52
CA GLY A 296 6.58 -0.71 -11.41
C GLY A 296 7.17 -0.24 -10.07
N CYS A 297 6.30 0.21 -9.19
CA CYS A 297 6.60 0.50 -7.79
C CYS A 297 5.40 0.14 -6.92
N GLN A 298 5.64 -0.31 -5.70
CA GLN A 298 4.56 -0.42 -4.73
C GLN A 298 3.90 0.94 -4.53
N GLY A 299 2.61 0.95 -4.24
CA GLY A 299 1.84 2.11 -3.82
C GLY A 299 0.85 1.72 -2.73
N ALA A 300 0.40 2.67 -1.95
CA ALA A 300 -0.56 2.42 -0.88
C ALA A 300 -1.90 3.13 -1.15
N LEU A 301 -2.96 2.33 -1.17
CA LEU A 301 -4.33 2.79 -1.18
C LEU A 301 -4.84 2.85 0.27
N HIS A 302 -5.38 3.98 0.67
CA HIS A 302 -5.83 4.21 2.04
C HIS A 302 -7.17 4.92 2.05
N ARG A 303 -8.15 4.40 2.80
CA ARG A 303 -9.37 5.13 3.08
C ARG A 303 -9.10 6.11 4.22
N PHE A 304 -9.07 7.39 3.89
CA PHE A 304 -8.79 8.46 4.85
C PHE A 304 -9.95 8.65 5.83
N LYS A 305 -11.17 8.80 5.29
CA LYS A 305 -12.40 8.95 6.06
C LYS A 305 -13.63 8.70 5.20
N TRP A 306 -14.77 8.59 5.82
CA TRP A 306 -16.06 8.72 5.14
C TRP A 306 -16.38 10.20 4.95
N ASP A 307 -16.84 10.58 3.76
CA ASP A 307 -17.30 11.96 3.51
C ASP A 307 -18.66 12.20 4.21
N GLU A 308 -18.70 13.17 5.08
CA GLU A 308 -19.88 13.45 5.92
C GLU A 308 -21.15 13.80 5.12
N LYS A 309 -20.98 14.37 3.90
CA LYS A 309 -22.11 14.82 3.07
C LYS A 309 -22.62 13.72 2.16
N THR A 310 -21.72 12.92 1.61
CA THR A 310 -22.08 11.91 0.59
C THR A 310 -22.05 10.50 1.14
N GLY A 311 -21.46 10.27 2.31
CA GLY A 311 -21.21 8.95 2.88
C GLY A 311 -20.16 8.13 2.12
N LYS A 312 -19.56 8.66 1.04
CA LYS A 312 -18.56 7.96 0.23
C LYS A 312 -17.22 7.89 0.92
N ALA A 313 -16.43 6.89 0.54
CA ALA A 313 -15.03 6.80 0.97
C ALA A 313 -14.19 7.88 0.28
N ILE A 314 -13.50 8.70 1.06
CA ILE A 314 -12.42 9.54 0.56
C ILE A 314 -11.16 8.67 0.55
N LEU A 315 -10.64 8.42 -0.65
CA LEU A 315 -9.47 7.58 -0.85
C LEU A 315 -8.23 8.41 -1.15
N LEU A 316 -7.12 7.96 -0.60
CA LEU A 316 -5.79 8.47 -0.87
C LEU A 316 -4.94 7.36 -1.49
N PHE A 317 -4.08 7.73 -2.43
CA PHE A 317 -3.13 6.82 -3.04
C PHE A 317 -1.73 7.43 -3.08
N SER A 318 -0.75 6.76 -2.46
CA SER A 318 0.65 7.21 -2.46
C SER A 318 1.53 6.34 -3.33
N ASN A 319 2.27 6.97 -4.23
CA ASN A 319 3.36 6.35 -5.01
C ASN A 319 4.18 7.44 -5.73
N PRO A 320 5.32 7.09 -6.38
CA PRO A 320 6.00 7.98 -7.32
C PRO A 320 5.09 8.41 -8.47
N THR A 321 5.20 9.66 -8.95
CA THR A 321 4.40 10.17 -10.08
C THR A 321 5.16 10.25 -11.39
N HIS A 322 6.42 9.80 -11.42
CA HIS A 322 7.27 9.91 -12.60
C HIS A 322 7.34 8.56 -13.34
N THR A 323 7.09 8.56 -14.63
CA THR A 323 6.96 7.34 -15.44
C THR A 323 8.28 6.56 -15.64
N SER A 324 9.44 7.21 -15.61
CA SER A 324 10.72 6.55 -15.90
C SER A 324 11.60 6.28 -14.68
N SER A 325 11.22 6.74 -13.49
CA SER A 325 12.01 6.54 -12.28
C SER A 325 11.20 6.79 -11.00
N ARG A 326 11.63 6.20 -9.89
CA ARG A 326 11.00 6.32 -8.58
C ARG A 326 11.33 7.67 -7.94
N ARG A 327 10.60 8.70 -8.35
CA ARG A 327 10.72 10.08 -7.87
C ARG A 327 9.39 10.81 -7.91
N HIS A 328 9.33 12.00 -7.32
CA HIS A 328 8.15 12.84 -7.20
C HIS A 328 7.03 12.10 -6.46
N GLY A 329 7.34 11.66 -5.24
CA GLY A 329 6.37 11.00 -4.39
C GLY A 329 5.21 11.91 -4.06
N ALA A 330 3.99 11.45 -4.35
CA ALA A 330 2.79 12.22 -4.11
C ALA A 330 1.66 11.35 -3.60
N VAL A 331 0.77 11.99 -2.84
CA VAL A 331 -0.53 11.44 -2.44
C VAL A 331 -1.59 12.01 -3.38
N LYS A 332 -2.31 11.14 -4.07
CA LYS A 332 -3.43 11.47 -4.96
C LYS A 332 -4.73 11.29 -4.20
N LEU A 333 -5.73 12.10 -4.52
CA LEU A 333 -7.04 12.14 -3.88
C LEU A 333 -8.13 11.66 -4.84
N SER A 334 -8.98 10.78 -4.35
CA SER A 334 -10.27 10.45 -4.94
C SER A 334 -11.39 10.72 -3.94
N VAL A 335 -12.41 11.44 -4.37
CA VAL A 335 -13.64 11.72 -3.61
C VAL A 335 -14.85 10.95 -4.15
N ASP A 336 -14.62 10.07 -5.11
CA ASP A 336 -15.62 9.26 -5.80
C ASP A 336 -15.29 7.75 -5.77
N GLU A 337 -14.62 7.33 -4.68
CA GLU A 337 -14.32 5.92 -4.39
C GLU A 337 -13.39 5.24 -5.40
N GLY A 338 -12.41 6.00 -5.91
CA GLY A 338 -11.38 5.49 -6.82
C GLY A 338 -11.73 5.56 -8.30
N LEU A 339 -12.92 6.11 -8.66
CA LEU A 339 -13.30 6.28 -10.06
C LEU A 339 -12.43 7.32 -10.76
N THR A 340 -12.15 8.44 -10.08
CA THR A 340 -11.25 9.48 -10.58
C THR A 340 -10.23 9.90 -9.53
N TRP A 341 -9.08 10.36 -10.01
CA TRP A 341 -7.98 10.88 -9.20
C TRP A 341 -7.60 12.25 -9.79
N SER A 342 -8.01 13.33 -9.16
CA SER A 342 -7.96 14.66 -9.76
C SER A 342 -7.03 15.63 -9.05
N LYS A 343 -6.71 15.40 -7.79
CA LYS A 343 -5.86 16.26 -6.98
C LYS A 343 -4.70 15.48 -6.37
N MET A 344 -3.60 16.17 -6.09
CA MET A 344 -2.46 15.57 -5.39
C MET A 344 -1.78 16.53 -4.41
N TYR A 345 -0.98 15.96 -3.52
CA TYR A 345 0.00 16.63 -2.68
C TYR A 345 1.35 15.94 -2.85
N MET A 346 2.36 16.67 -3.28
CA MET A 346 3.71 16.14 -3.40
C MET A 346 4.40 16.17 -2.03
N PHE A 347 4.71 15.00 -1.47
CA PHE A 347 5.41 14.91 -0.19
C PHE A 347 6.93 14.96 -0.33
N THR A 348 7.47 14.81 -1.53
CA THR A 348 8.89 15.03 -1.87
C THR A 348 9.09 16.39 -2.51
N THR A 349 10.35 16.77 -2.81
CA THR A 349 10.66 17.97 -3.58
C THR A 349 10.62 17.70 -5.08
N LYS A 350 10.64 18.76 -5.88
CA LYS A 350 10.70 18.67 -7.37
C LYS A 350 12.12 18.46 -7.89
N THR A 351 13.13 18.77 -7.09
CA THR A 351 14.56 18.73 -7.48
C THR A 351 15.43 18.27 -6.32
N GLY A 352 16.70 17.90 -6.61
CA GLY A 352 17.65 17.43 -5.61
C GLY A 352 17.40 15.99 -5.16
N ASP A 353 18.14 15.51 -4.17
CA ASP A 353 18.03 14.14 -3.68
C ASP A 353 16.67 13.87 -2.99
N ASP A 354 16.05 14.89 -2.40
CA ASP A 354 14.73 14.81 -1.77
C ASP A 354 13.58 14.58 -2.77
N MET A 355 13.82 14.59 -4.08
CA MET A 355 12.79 14.24 -5.09
C MET A 355 12.59 12.72 -5.22
N TYR A 356 13.55 11.91 -4.82
CA TYR A 356 13.47 10.45 -4.93
C TYR A 356 12.63 9.86 -3.80
N CYS A 357 11.73 8.98 -4.17
CA CYS A 357 11.02 8.11 -3.23
C CYS A 357 10.72 6.78 -3.92
N SER A 358 10.65 5.72 -3.14
CA SER A 358 10.20 4.41 -3.62
C SER A 358 8.90 4.00 -2.91
N TYR A 359 8.93 2.94 -2.15
CA TYR A 359 7.79 2.41 -1.41
C TYR A 359 7.29 3.40 -0.36
N SER A 360 5.99 3.41 -0.17
CA SER A 360 5.35 4.30 0.80
C SER A 360 4.08 3.67 1.37
N ASP A 361 3.67 4.13 2.57
CA ASP A 361 2.38 3.78 3.16
C ASP A 361 1.77 4.99 3.87
N LEU A 362 0.45 4.95 4.06
CA LEU A 362 -0.36 6.05 4.57
C LEU A 362 -1.03 5.68 5.88
N VAL A 363 -1.24 6.69 6.73
CA VAL A 363 -1.98 6.56 7.99
C VAL A 363 -2.82 7.80 8.27
N THR A 364 -4.05 7.59 8.75
CA THR A 364 -4.90 8.67 9.25
C THR A 364 -4.40 9.11 10.63
N MET A 365 -4.03 10.39 10.75
CA MET A 365 -3.57 10.99 12.00
C MET A 365 -4.70 11.67 12.76
N SER A 366 -5.59 12.35 12.02
CA SER A 366 -6.81 12.96 12.50
C SER A 366 -7.77 13.15 11.32
N THR A 367 -8.96 13.71 11.54
CA THR A 367 -9.92 14.05 10.46
C THR A 367 -9.35 15.03 9.43
N GLU A 368 -8.26 15.74 9.77
CA GLU A 368 -7.64 16.78 8.94
C GLU A 368 -6.17 16.53 8.60
N VAL A 369 -5.52 15.54 9.22
CA VAL A 369 -4.07 15.30 9.04
C VAL A 369 -3.80 13.86 8.64
N ILE A 370 -2.98 13.72 7.62
CA ILE A 370 -2.50 12.45 7.06
C ILE A 370 -1.01 12.31 7.36
N GLY A 371 -0.59 11.10 7.69
CA GLY A 371 0.81 10.70 7.76
C GLY A 371 1.20 9.83 6.56
N VAL A 372 2.43 10.01 6.07
CA VAL A 372 3.04 9.16 5.05
C VAL A 372 4.43 8.73 5.49
N VAL A 373 4.71 7.43 5.45
CA VAL A 373 6.08 6.90 5.52
C VAL A 373 6.55 6.57 4.11
N TYR A 374 7.83 6.77 3.83
CA TYR A 374 8.37 6.49 2.50
C TYR A 374 9.87 6.24 2.52
N GLU A 375 10.34 5.43 1.59
CA GLU A 375 11.76 5.30 1.27
C GLU A 375 12.24 6.57 0.59
N ALA A 376 13.27 7.21 1.13
CA ALA A 376 13.72 8.53 0.73
C ALA A 376 15.14 8.55 0.19
N GLY A 377 15.39 9.53 -0.71
CA GLY A 377 16.69 9.77 -1.31
C GLY A 377 16.98 8.87 -2.51
N LYS A 378 17.98 9.26 -3.30
CA LYS A 378 18.44 8.47 -4.44
C LYS A 378 18.93 7.10 -3.95
N ASN A 379 18.44 6.02 -4.58
CA ASN A 379 18.71 4.63 -4.17
C ASN A 379 18.38 4.37 -2.69
N ASN A 380 17.35 5.04 -2.15
CA ASN A 380 16.92 4.96 -0.75
C ASN A 380 18.00 5.40 0.26
N GLY A 381 18.98 6.19 -0.17
CA GLY A 381 20.16 6.54 0.63
C GLY A 381 19.87 7.37 1.88
N GLN A 382 18.68 8.00 1.99
CA GLN A 382 18.25 8.70 3.21
C GLN A 382 17.56 7.78 4.22
N GLY A 383 17.14 6.58 3.81
CA GLY A 383 16.38 5.64 4.62
C GLY A 383 14.87 5.89 4.60
N ILE A 384 14.21 5.69 5.73
CA ILE A 384 12.75 5.82 5.83
C ILE A 384 12.40 7.08 6.59
N LEU A 385 11.60 7.93 5.97
CA LEU A 385 11.09 9.18 6.53
C LEU A 385 9.59 9.07 6.81
N PHE A 386 9.15 9.78 7.83
CA PHE A 386 7.74 10.04 8.14
C PHE A 386 7.45 11.52 7.93
N LYS A 387 6.34 11.84 7.27
CA LYS A 387 5.89 13.21 7.06
C LYS A 387 4.39 13.30 7.30
N THR A 388 3.94 14.38 7.94
CA THR A 388 2.52 14.71 8.05
C THR A 388 2.17 15.89 7.16
N PHE A 389 0.90 15.95 6.72
CA PHE A 389 0.38 17.07 5.95
C PHE A 389 -1.14 17.19 6.16
N LYS A 390 -1.68 18.40 5.92
CA LYS A 390 -3.12 18.63 6.04
C LYS A 390 -3.85 18.09 4.81
N TYR A 391 -5.05 17.56 5.00
CA TYR A 391 -5.97 17.20 3.92
C TYR A 391 -6.21 18.37 2.97
N SER A 392 -6.39 19.59 3.51
CA SER A 392 -6.54 20.83 2.74
C SER A 392 -5.33 21.22 1.89
N SER A 393 -4.17 20.56 2.07
CA SER A 393 -2.98 20.78 1.22
C SER A 393 -2.99 19.96 -0.07
N ILE A 394 -3.96 19.08 -0.27
CA ILE A 394 -4.09 18.28 -1.50
C ILE A 394 -4.82 19.12 -2.55
N THR A 395 -4.09 20.03 -3.20
CA THR A 395 -4.66 21.06 -4.07
C THR A 395 -4.07 21.07 -5.49
N GLU A 396 -2.86 20.53 -5.68
CA GLU A 396 -2.26 20.48 -7.01
C GLU A 396 -3.10 19.59 -7.94
N GLU A 397 -3.31 20.04 -9.19
CA GLU A 397 -3.99 19.22 -10.19
C GLU A 397 -3.13 17.99 -10.50
N TYR A 398 -3.77 16.83 -10.50
CA TYR A 398 -3.15 15.60 -10.95
C TYR A 398 -3.55 15.37 -12.41
N THR A 399 -2.58 15.54 -13.30
CA THR A 399 -2.72 15.30 -14.75
C THR A 399 -1.75 14.20 -15.16
N TYR A 400 -2.19 13.29 -16.02
CA TYR A 400 -1.46 12.13 -16.54
C TYR A 400 -1.27 12.20 -18.06
#